data_6df2388cf1109df1f3e659c35f9ca6c2
#
_entry.id   6df2388cf1109df1f3e659c35f9ca6c2
#
_cell.length_a   1.000
_cell.length_b   1.000
_cell.length_c   1.000
_cell.angle_alpha   90.00
_cell.angle_beta   90.00
_cell.angle_gamma   90.00
#
_symmetry.space_group_name_H-M   'P 1'
#
loop_
_entity.id
_entity.type
_entity.pdbx_description
1 polymer ?
#
loop_
_entity_poly.entity_id
_entity_poly.type
_entity_poly.pdbx_seq_one_letter_code
_entity_poly.pdbx_strand_id
1 'polypeptide(L)'
;MLHPKRLLAELVRILEEDGYIFAADPAQITDSLRDSDDGPEARLLRRAALIDRNGRLADALQRNRNGVFWLWVVAATLLFTSSFSATFILMDEQGLNFFLVLAGALGLNSAMLLLWLAAVVFLRRTTVLPFSSPSTWLRSKDPVNQAMLRLYGGEWTKPAVRWRIGAAAHSLWLSTLAGVLVCVLLLLLVRQYTFNWESTLLNADALVKTVAALSWLPEKMGFAVPDAGAVASGRLNGSTADARAWAGLLIGSIVCYGILPRLAAWLACVWLLRRAESGLPLDAPYYRKIIEGWQRSIVDADDFQENIAAVGRKFALNGDPKWAVMLETEWQDSDWYRSVLAQEWQDKGCADSRDAVAALTEALRQTPAQLLIGVRAHTVPDRGVLRQIAALAEAAQGGAVVQLLQDTAVHSGNLLPQWHDALDKRGIAWLNPPHIAQTGG
;
A
#
# COMPACT_ATOMS: atom_id res chain seq x y z
N MET A 1 11.79 2.54 9.21
CA MET A 1 10.46 3.17 8.96
C MET A 1 10.18 3.04 7.49
N LEU A 2 8.99 2.61 7.11
CA LEU A 2 8.56 2.61 5.71
C LEU A 2 8.84 3.98 5.09
N HIS A 3 9.27 3.98 3.85
CA HIS A 3 9.53 5.22 3.12
C HIS A 3 8.26 6.09 3.15
N PRO A 4 8.32 7.39 3.51
CA PRO A 4 7.13 8.23 3.73
C PRO A 4 6.17 8.24 2.53
N LYS A 5 6.68 8.15 1.31
CA LYS A 5 5.87 8.05 0.09
C LYS A 5 5.04 6.76 0.03
N ARG A 6 5.58 5.63 0.51
CA ARG A 6 4.84 4.35 0.58
C ARG A 6 3.72 4.38 1.62
N LEU A 7 3.99 5.01 2.78
CA LEU A 7 2.96 5.22 3.80
C LEU A 7 1.81 6.08 3.28
N LEU A 8 2.13 7.12 2.50
CA LEU A 8 1.11 7.96 1.86
C LEU A 8 0.26 7.15 0.87
N ALA A 9 0.88 6.32 0.04
CA ALA A 9 0.17 5.46 -0.91
C ALA A 9 -0.78 4.47 -0.20
N GLU A 10 -0.31 3.85 0.89
CA GLU A 10 -1.15 2.95 1.69
C GLU A 10 -2.27 3.69 2.42
N LEU A 11 -2.02 4.90 2.92
CA LEU A 11 -3.06 5.73 3.54
C LEU A 11 -4.14 6.14 2.53
N VAL A 12 -3.72 6.55 1.33
CA VAL A 12 -4.64 6.87 0.23
C VAL A 12 -5.47 5.64 -0.13
N ARG A 13 -4.86 4.44 -0.24
CA ARG A 13 -5.59 3.19 -0.48
C ARG A 13 -6.68 2.95 0.55
N ILE A 14 -6.36 3.03 1.85
CA ILE A 14 -7.32 2.80 2.93
C ILE A 14 -8.47 3.80 2.85
N LEU A 15 -8.15 5.08 2.60
CA LEU A 15 -9.15 6.14 2.49
C LEU A 15 -10.06 5.96 1.25
N GLU A 16 -9.52 5.55 0.11
CA GLU A 16 -10.33 5.24 -1.09
C GLU A 16 -11.24 4.04 -0.86
N GLU A 17 -10.75 2.98 -0.22
CA GLU A 17 -11.56 1.79 0.14
C GLU A 17 -12.68 2.15 1.13
N ASP A 18 -12.46 3.15 2.00
CA ASP A 18 -13.48 3.67 2.94
C ASP A 18 -14.43 4.71 2.30
N GLY A 19 -14.26 5.03 1.03
CA GLY A 19 -15.11 6.01 0.32
C GLY A 19 -14.85 7.47 0.71
N TYR A 20 -13.63 7.80 1.16
CA TYR A 20 -13.25 9.16 1.50
C TYR A 20 -13.24 10.07 0.27
N ILE A 21 -13.82 11.28 0.41
CA ILE A 21 -13.86 12.26 -0.66
C ILE A 21 -12.59 13.10 -0.63
N PHE A 22 -11.74 12.93 -1.64
CA PHE A 22 -10.53 13.72 -1.82
C PHE A 22 -10.81 15.06 -2.50
N ALA A 23 -9.91 16.01 -2.31
CA ALA A 23 -9.99 17.31 -3.01
C ALA A 23 -9.71 17.20 -4.51
N ALA A 24 -9.00 16.16 -4.93
CA ALA A 24 -8.71 15.84 -6.32
C ALA A 24 -9.33 14.49 -6.66
N ASP A 25 -9.86 14.33 -7.87
CA ASP A 25 -10.49 13.07 -8.31
C ASP A 25 -9.42 11.99 -8.54
N PRO A 26 -9.43 10.88 -7.74
CA PRO A 26 -8.48 9.80 -7.90
C PRO A 26 -8.54 9.10 -9.26
N ALA A 27 -9.73 9.04 -9.89
CA ALA A 27 -9.91 8.39 -11.19
C ALA A 27 -9.21 9.22 -12.29
N GLN A 28 -9.46 10.53 -12.31
CA GLN A 28 -8.84 11.45 -13.27
C GLN A 28 -7.30 11.45 -13.14
N ILE A 29 -6.78 11.42 -11.89
CA ILE A 29 -5.33 11.35 -11.65
C ILE A 29 -4.78 10.00 -12.15
N THR A 30 -5.51 8.90 -11.94
CA THR A 30 -5.10 7.57 -12.41
C THR A 30 -4.97 7.57 -13.93
N ASP A 31 -5.93 8.13 -14.63
CA ASP A 31 -5.92 8.22 -16.10
C ASP A 31 -4.79 9.11 -16.62
N SER A 32 -4.52 10.24 -15.97
CA SER A 32 -3.43 11.16 -16.35
C SER A 32 -2.03 10.53 -16.25
N LEU A 33 -1.88 9.45 -15.47
CA LEU A 33 -0.62 8.72 -15.30
C LEU A 33 -0.50 7.51 -16.22
N ARG A 34 -1.46 7.26 -17.11
CA ARG A 34 -1.48 6.09 -18.00
C ARG A 34 -0.25 6.01 -18.87
N ASP A 35 0.15 7.12 -19.47
CA ASP A 35 1.22 7.21 -20.48
C ASP A 35 2.60 7.56 -19.85
N SER A 36 2.72 7.43 -18.52
CA SER A 36 3.99 7.70 -17.84
C SER A 36 4.97 6.55 -18.07
N ASP A 37 6.24 6.87 -18.36
CA ASP A 37 7.34 5.90 -18.48
C ASP A 37 7.81 5.31 -17.16
N ASP A 38 7.27 5.78 -16.03
CA ASP A 38 7.64 5.32 -14.70
C ASP A 38 7.21 3.85 -14.47
N GLY A 39 8.00 3.10 -13.70
CA GLY A 39 7.61 1.76 -13.26
C GLY A 39 6.35 1.77 -12.37
N PRO A 40 5.63 0.64 -12.24
CA PRO A 40 4.34 0.57 -11.56
C PRO A 40 4.35 1.15 -10.14
N GLU A 41 5.37 0.82 -9.32
CA GLU A 41 5.48 1.36 -7.95
C GLU A 41 5.70 2.87 -7.95
N ALA A 42 6.59 3.38 -8.79
CA ALA A 42 6.87 4.82 -8.87
C ALA A 42 5.62 5.61 -9.30
N ARG A 43 4.87 5.05 -10.24
CA ARG A 43 3.60 5.59 -10.74
C ARG A 43 2.53 5.65 -9.64
N LEU A 44 2.40 4.59 -8.83
CA LEU A 44 1.50 4.56 -7.67
C LEU A 44 1.89 5.57 -6.59
N LEU A 45 3.19 5.73 -6.32
CA LEU A 45 3.69 6.73 -5.37
C LEU A 45 3.41 8.16 -5.85
N ARG A 46 3.58 8.41 -7.15
CA ARG A 46 3.25 9.70 -7.78
C ARG A 46 1.75 9.96 -7.75
N ARG A 47 0.93 8.94 -8.02
CA ARG A 47 -0.54 9.02 -7.90
C ARG A 47 -0.97 9.47 -6.51
N ALA A 48 -0.44 8.83 -5.47
CA ALA A 48 -0.77 9.18 -4.09
C ALA A 48 -0.38 10.63 -3.75
N ALA A 49 0.77 11.10 -4.24
CA ALA A 49 1.20 12.48 -4.03
C ALA A 49 0.32 13.50 -4.77
N LEU A 50 -0.20 13.16 -5.95
CA LEU A 50 -1.12 14.03 -6.71
C LEU A 50 -2.52 14.07 -6.09
N ILE A 51 -3.00 12.97 -5.50
CA ILE A 51 -4.27 12.92 -4.77
C ILE A 51 -4.20 13.80 -3.51
N ASP A 52 -3.08 13.77 -2.79
CA ASP A 52 -2.82 14.63 -1.63
C ASP A 52 -2.27 16.02 -2.06
N ARG A 53 -2.90 16.63 -3.03
CA ARG A 53 -2.45 17.92 -3.61
C ARG A 53 -2.24 19.01 -2.56
N ASN A 54 -3.02 18.99 -1.48
CA ASN A 54 -2.95 19.96 -0.40
C ASN A 54 -1.95 19.56 0.70
N GLY A 55 -1.29 18.41 0.60
CA GLY A 55 -0.31 17.91 1.56
C GLY A 55 -0.89 17.49 2.92
N ARG A 56 -2.23 17.51 3.09
CA ARG A 56 -2.89 17.25 4.40
C ARG A 56 -2.58 15.85 4.95
N LEU A 57 -2.57 14.84 4.10
CA LEU A 57 -2.29 13.46 4.49
C LEU A 57 -0.80 13.26 4.81
N ALA A 58 0.07 13.83 3.98
CA ALA A 58 1.51 13.81 4.21
C ALA A 58 1.86 14.53 5.52
N ASP A 59 1.27 15.69 5.81
CA ASP A 59 1.44 16.43 7.06
C ASP A 59 0.92 15.64 8.27
N ALA A 60 -0.22 14.96 8.13
CA ALA A 60 -0.76 14.13 9.21
C ALA A 60 0.19 12.96 9.53
N LEU A 61 0.72 12.28 8.52
CA LEU A 61 1.73 11.23 8.68
C LEU A 61 3.01 11.77 9.31
N GLN A 62 3.46 12.96 8.90
CA GLN A 62 4.65 13.60 9.47
C GLN A 62 4.43 14.00 10.93
N ARG A 63 3.28 14.60 11.28
CA ARG A 63 2.95 14.94 12.68
C ARG A 63 2.94 13.69 13.56
N ASN A 64 2.33 12.59 13.10
CA ASN A 64 2.32 11.35 13.85
C ASN A 64 3.74 10.77 14.02
N ARG A 65 4.56 10.79 12.98
CA ARG A 65 5.95 10.35 13.05
C ARG A 65 6.76 11.19 14.05
N ASN A 66 6.58 12.50 14.01
CA ASN A 66 7.22 13.41 14.96
C ASN A 66 6.72 13.15 16.38
N GLY A 67 5.42 12.90 16.59
CA GLY A 67 4.86 12.55 17.89
C GLY A 67 5.48 11.27 18.45
N VAL A 68 5.59 10.21 17.66
CA VAL A 68 6.25 8.95 18.06
C VAL A 68 7.74 9.17 18.35
N PHE A 69 8.43 9.99 17.56
CA PHE A 69 9.83 10.32 17.82
C PHE A 69 10.01 11.06 19.16
N TRP A 70 9.20 12.08 19.43
CA TRP A 70 9.27 12.82 20.69
C TRP A 70 8.90 11.96 21.88
N LEU A 71 7.89 11.09 21.76
CA LEU A 71 7.55 10.12 22.79
C LEU A 71 8.74 9.21 23.09
N TRP A 72 9.46 8.74 22.07
CA TRP A 72 10.67 7.94 22.24
C TRP A 72 11.78 8.75 22.92
N VAL A 73 12.01 10.02 22.53
CA VAL A 73 13.01 10.90 23.17
C VAL A 73 12.71 11.08 24.64
N VAL A 74 11.45 11.37 24.99
CA VAL A 74 11.03 11.52 26.40
C VAL A 74 11.26 10.22 27.17
N ALA A 75 10.86 9.08 26.63
CA ALA A 75 11.07 7.78 27.28
C ALA A 75 12.57 7.47 27.45
N ALA A 76 13.39 7.72 26.45
CA ALA A 76 14.83 7.51 26.51
C ALA A 76 15.48 8.43 27.57
N THR A 77 15.09 9.70 27.63
CA THR A 77 15.58 10.65 28.65
C THR A 77 15.18 10.22 30.02
N LEU A 78 13.93 9.81 30.26
CA LEU A 78 13.44 9.31 31.54
C LEU A 78 14.21 8.06 31.99
N LEU A 79 14.45 7.11 31.08
CA LEU A 79 15.22 5.91 31.39
C LEU A 79 16.69 6.23 31.68
N PHE A 80 17.30 7.15 30.93
CA PHE A 80 18.66 7.63 31.19
C PHE A 80 18.75 8.26 32.59
N THR A 81 17.89 9.22 32.89
CA THR A 81 17.93 9.94 34.17
C THR A 81 17.58 9.02 35.35
N SER A 82 16.61 8.13 35.20
CA SER A 82 16.24 7.14 36.20
C SER A 82 17.40 6.18 36.50
N SER A 83 18.04 5.63 35.46
CA SER A 83 19.18 4.71 35.63
C SER A 83 20.41 5.41 36.19
N PHE A 84 20.67 6.65 35.82
CA PHE A 84 21.70 7.50 36.39
C PHE A 84 21.46 7.69 37.88
N SER A 85 20.25 8.10 38.28
CA SER A 85 19.89 8.34 39.69
C SER A 85 19.94 7.05 40.52
N ALA A 86 19.45 5.94 39.97
CA ALA A 86 19.51 4.65 40.64
C ALA A 86 20.98 4.19 40.88
N THR A 87 21.84 4.39 39.86
CA THR A 87 23.26 4.07 40.00
C THR A 87 23.95 4.99 40.99
N PHE A 88 23.61 6.28 40.98
CA PHE A 88 24.14 7.24 41.96
C PHE A 88 23.81 6.83 43.37
N ILE A 89 22.56 6.47 43.66
CA ILE A 89 22.12 6.00 44.98
C ILE A 89 22.84 4.70 45.38
N LEU A 90 22.96 3.75 44.45
CA LEU A 90 23.62 2.48 44.68
C LEU A 90 25.11 2.63 44.98
N MET A 91 25.75 3.65 44.44
CA MET A 91 27.19 3.92 44.61
C MET A 91 27.49 4.98 45.69
N ASP A 92 26.51 5.47 46.44
CA ASP A 92 26.74 6.51 47.46
C ASP A 92 27.29 5.92 48.79
N GLU A 93 27.18 4.62 49.00
CA GLU A 93 27.68 3.94 50.19
C GLU A 93 29.20 3.73 50.17
N GLN A 94 29.85 3.86 51.34
CA GLN A 94 31.25 3.51 51.48
C GLN A 94 31.43 2.00 51.53
N GLY A 95 32.34 1.46 50.71
CA GLY A 95 32.60 0.03 50.63
C GLY A 95 31.63 -0.70 49.70
N LEU A 96 31.64 -0.32 48.42
CA LEU A 96 30.76 -0.90 47.42
C LEU A 96 31.05 -2.38 47.16
N ASN A 97 30.00 -3.20 47.28
CA ASN A 97 30.09 -4.57 46.82
C ASN A 97 30.09 -4.59 45.27
N PHE A 98 31.22 -4.95 44.68
CA PHE A 98 31.44 -4.97 43.23
C PHE A 98 30.36 -5.78 42.48
N PHE A 99 30.02 -6.98 42.99
CA PHE A 99 29.04 -7.86 42.32
C PHE A 99 27.61 -7.33 42.45
N LEU A 100 27.29 -6.64 43.56
CA LEU A 100 25.96 -6.02 43.70
C LEU A 100 25.77 -4.89 42.68
N VAL A 101 26.78 -4.02 42.53
CA VAL A 101 26.75 -2.95 41.53
C VAL A 101 26.67 -3.53 40.11
N LEU A 102 27.47 -4.56 39.83
CA LEU A 102 27.45 -5.22 38.55
C LEU A 102 26.10 -5.91 38.25
N ALA A 103 25.54 -6.62 39.22
CA ALA A 103 24.24 -7.26 39.10
C ALA A 103 23.11 -6.22 38.92
N GLY A 104 23.17 -5.10 39.62
CA GLY A 104 22.23 -3.99 39.43
C GLY A 104 22.33 -3.37 38.02
N ALA A 105 23.55 -3.17 37.53
CA ALA A 105 23.81 -2.56 36.23
C ALA A 105 23.47 -3.50 35.07
N LEU A 106 23.84 -4.79 35.16
CA LEU A 106 23.76 -5.74 34.04
C LEU A 106 22.73 -6.84 34.22
N GLY A 107 22.30 -7.17 35.45
CA GLY A 107 21.46 -8.35 35.68
C GLY A 107 20.15 -8.33 34.89
N LEU A 108 19.33 -7.32 35.11
CA LEU A 108 18.05 -7.15 34.44
C LEU A 108 18.25 -6.97 32.90
N ASN A 109 19.27 -6.19 32.53
CA ASN A 109 19.61 -5.98 31.14
C ASN A 109 19.95 -7.30 30.43
N SER A 110 20.82 -8.12 31.01
CA SER A 110 21.23 -9.41 30.44
C SER A 110 20.08 -10.40 30.39
N ALA A 111 19.27 -10.49 31.46
CA ALA A 111 18.09 -11.34 31.50
C ALA A 111 17.10 -10.99 30.37
N MET A 112 16.81 -9.70 30.16
CA MET A 112 15.93 -9.25 29.08
C MET A 112 16.54 -9.47 27.70
N LEU A 113 17.87 -9.38 27.54
CA LEU A 113 18.52 -9.70 26.26
C LEU A 113 18.40 -11.19 25.95
N LEU A 114 18.64 -12.05 26.93
CA LEU A 114 18.50 -13.50 26.77
C LEU A 114 17.06 -13.91 26.47
N LEU A 115 16.10 -13.31 27.17
CA LEU A 115 14.68 -13.53 26.90
C LEU A 115 14.30 -13.13 25.48
N TRP A 116 14.76 -11.97 25.03
CA TRP A 116 14.55 -11.53 23.64
C TRP A 116 15.20 -12.49 22.64
N LEU A 117 16.43 -12.94 22.87
CA LEU A 117 17.12 -13.89 22.01
C LEU A 117 16.35 -15.22 21.96
N ALA A 118 15.90 -15.72 23.11
CA ALA A 118 15.06 -16.91 23.20
C ALA A 118 13.77 -16.72 22.39
N ALA A 119 13.10 -15.58 22.53
CA ALA A 119 11.89 -15.27 21.76
C ALA A 119 12.16 -15.26 20.25
N VAL A 120 13.27 -14.68 19.80
CA VAL A 120 13.67 -14.68 18.37
C VAL A 120 13.92 -16.10 17.86
N VAL A 121 14.54 -16.98 18.66
CA VAL A 121 14.88 -18.34 18.26
C VAL A 121 13.67 -19.27 18.29
N PHE A 122 12.89 -19.27 19.38
CA PHE A 122 11.81 -20.22 19.62
C PHE A 122 10.48 -19.79 19.02
N LEU A 123 10.18 -18.46 18.96
CA LEU A 123 8.94 -17.92 18.44
C LEU A 123 9.03 -17.56 16.94
N ARG A 124 9.95 -18.16 16.20
CA ARG A 124 10.16 -17.88 14.76
C ARG A 124 8.92 -18.07 13.89
N ARG A 125 7.97 -18.92 14.30
CA ARG A 125 6.79 -19.29 13.51
C ARG A 125 5.50 -18.59 13.96
N THR A 126 5.49 -17.90 15.08
CA THR A 126 4.32 -17.15 15.53
C THR A 126 4.36 -15.75 14.92
N THR A 127 3.51 -15.56 13.92
CA THR A 127 3.39 -14.29 13.19
C THR A 127 2.57 -13.24 13.95
N VAL A 128 1.93 -13.62 15.05
CA VAL A 128 1.03 -12.73 15.78
C VAL A 128 1.51 -12.62 17.20
N LEU A 129 1.98 -11.44 17.60
CA LEU A 129 2.13 -11.13 19.01
C LEU A 129 0.72 -11.08 19.62
N PRO A 130 0.48 -11.71 20.79
CA PRO A 130 -0.85 -11.77 21.41
C PRO A 130 -1.36 -10.42 21.92
N PHE A 131 -0.66 -9.35 21.63
CA PHE A 131 -1.08 -8.00 21.99
C PHE A 131 -2.04 -7.45 20.95
N SER A 132 -3.23 -7.10 21.38
CA SER A 132 -4.17 -6.32 20.58
C SER A 132 -3.45 -5.06 20.08
N SER A 133 -3.59 -4.79 18.79
CA SER A 133 -3.04 -3.55 18.21
C SER A 133 -3.52 -2.34 19.03
N PRO A 134 -2.63 -1.39 19.35
CA PRO A 134 -3.06 -0.14 20.02
C PRO A 134 -4.21 0.58 19.30
N SER A 135 -4.38 0.34 18.00
CA SER A 135 -5.48 0.87 17.20
C SER A 135 -6.86 0.40 17.65
N THR A 136 -6.97 -0.74 18.34
CA THR A 136 -8.27 -1.23 18.85
C THR A 136 -8.77 -0.42 20.06
N TRP A 137 -7.88 0.27 20.73
CA TRP A 137 -8.17 1.05 21.94
C TRP A 137 -8.39 2.53 21.65
N LEU A 138 -7.87 3.03 20.54
CA LEU A 138 -7.97 4.42 20.12
C LEU A 138 -9.07 4.56 19.07
N ARG A 139 -10.19 5.19 19.45
CA ARG A 139 -11.26 5.56 18.52
C ARG A 139 -11.15 7.05 18.20
N SER A 140 -11.07 7.38 16.92
CA SER A 140 -11.16 8.76 16.45
C SER A 140 -12.42 8.92 15.61
N LYS A 141 -13.03 10.11 15.65
CA LYS A 141 -14.17 10.46 14.77
C LYS A 141 -13.70 10.97 13.41
N ASP A 142 -12.45 11.37 13.30
CA ASP A 142 -11.86 11.85 12.06
C ASP A 142 -11.47 10.68 11.15
N PRO A 143 -11.97 10.63 9.89
CA PRO A 143 -11.68 9.55 8.95
C PRO A 143 -10.19 9.34 8.69
N VAL A 144 -9.41 10.42 8.59
CA VAL A 144 -7.96 10.36 8.35
C VAL A 144 -7.24 9.69 9.54
N ASN A 145 -7.62 10.05 10.77
CA ASN A 145 -7.05 9.42 11.96
C ASN A 145 -7.48 7.95 12.09
N GLN A 146 -8.70 7.59 11.70
CA GLN A 146 -9.14 6.19 11.65
C GLN A 146 -8.32 5.39 10.63
N ALA A 147 -8.14 5.93 9.44
CA ALA A 147 -7.33 5.31 8.40
C ALA A 147 -5.86 5.15 8.85
N MET A 148 -5.30 6.13 9.53
CA MET A 148 -3.95 6.02 10.13
C MET A 148 -3.89 4.92 11.21
N LEU A 149 -4.89 4.82 12.07
CA LEU A 149 -4.93 3.73 13.08
C LEU A 149 -5.00 2.35 12.42
N ARG A 150 -5.76 2.20 11.33
CA ARG A 150 -5.78 0.94 10.53
C ARG A 150 -4.46 0.69 9.83
N LEU A 151 -3.84 1.73 9.25
CA LEU A 151 -2.53 1.64 8.61
C LEU A 151 -1.49 1.10 9.59
N TYR A 152 -1.37 1.72 10.77
CA TYR A 152 -0.43 1.27 11.79
C TYR A 152 -0.85 -0.07 12.41
N GLY A 153 -2.16 -0.32 12.57
CA GLY A 153 -2.69 -1.60 13.03
C GLY A 153 -2.34 -2.76 12.09
N GLY A 154 -2.47 -2.55 10.78
CA GLY A 154 -2.05 -3.52 9.78
C GLY A 154 -0.55 -3.80 9.78
N GLU A 155 0.27 -2.81 10.15
CA GLU A 155 1.72 -3.00 10.31
C GLU A 155 2.09 -3.95 11.47
N TRP A 156 1.24 -4.08 12.50
CA TRP A 156 1.46 -5.00 13.64
C TRP A 156 1.34 -6.47 13.26
N THR A 157 0.63 -6.80 12.19
CA THR A 157 0.48 -8.17 11.70
C THR A 157 1.63 -8.60 10.77
N LYS A 158 2.48 -7.67 10.33
CA LYS A 158 3.59 -7.96 9.43
C LYS A 158 4.78 -8.58 10.16
N PRO A 159 5.51 -9.52 9.54
CA PRO A 159 6.71 -10.14 10.14
C PRO A 159 7.78 -9.13 10.56
N ALA A 160 7.82 -7.96 9.91
CA ALA A 160 8.77 -6.89 10.21
C ALA A 160 8.55 -6.22 11.57
N VAL A 161 7.33 -6.33 12.16
CA VAL A 161 7.00 -5.66 13.43
C VAL A 161 7.90 -6.10 14.57
N ARG A 162 8.25 -7.39 14.65
CA ARG A 162 9.15 -7.92 15.69
C ARG A 162 10.51 -7.23 15.70
N TRP A 163 11.05 -6.92 14.51
CA TRP A 163 12.32 -6.21 14.38
C TRP A 163 12.19 -4.73 14.72
N ARG A 164 11.05 -4.12 14.43
CA ARG A 164 10.76 -2.73 14.78
C ARG A 164 10.63 -2.56 16.29
N ILE A 165 9.89 -3.45 16.98
CA ILE A 165 9.78 -3.49 18.43
C ILE A 165 11.16 -3.79 19.06
N GLY A 166 11.90 -4.76 18.52
CA GLY A 166 13.25 -5.08 18.96
C GLY A 166 14.18 -3.86 18.87
N ALA A 167 14.22 -3.17 17.75
CA ALA A 167 15.03 -1.97 17.57
C ALA A 167 14.67 -0.86 18.58
N ALA A 168 13.36 -0.60 18.78
CA ALA A 168 12.90 0.37 19.77
C ALA A 168 13.29 -0.05 21.20
N ALA A 169 13.06 -1.30 21.58
CA ALA A 169 13.40 -1.80 22.90
C ALA A 169 14.93 -1.74 23.18
N HIS A 170 15.75 -2.20 22.22
CA HIS A 170 17.20 -2.14 22.39
C HIS A 170 17.74 -0.71 22.45
N SER A 171 17.14 0.25 21.72
CA SER A 171 17.54 1.66 21.80
C SER A 171 17.22 2.26 23.18
N LEU A 172 16.09 1.91 23.79
CA LEU A 172 15.74 2.33 25.17
C LEU A 172 16.68 1.69 26.21
N TRP A 173 17.02 0.41 26.08
CA TRP A 173 18.01 -0.24 26.92
C TRP A 173 19.40 0.38 26.79
N LEU A 174 19.81 0.78 25.58
CA LEU A 174 21.07 1.51 25.36
C LEU A 174 21.07 2.86 26.09
N SER A 175 19.92 3.56 26.11
CA SER A 175 19.78 4.80 26.89
C SER A 175 19.92 4.56 28.40
N THR A 176 19.33 3.48 28.92
CA THR A 176 19.49 3.05 30.33
C THR A 176 20.95 2.77 30.65
N LEU A 177 21.64 1.95 29.81
CA LEU A 177 23.05 1.61 30.02
C LEU A 177 23.98 2.84 29.87
N ALA A 178 23.64 3.78 29.02
CA ALA A 178 24.34 5.05 28.93
C ALA A 178 24.23 5.87 30.21
N GLY A 179 23.05 5.92 30.84
CA GLY A 179 22.84 6.57 32.12
C GLY A 179 23.70 5.92 33.22
N VAL A 180 23.69 4.58 33.30
CA VAL A 180 24.57 3.82 34.25
C VAL A 180 26.03 4.15 34.00
N LEU A 181 26.50 4.04 32.74
CA LEU A 181 27.92 4.26 32.42
C LEU A 181 28.36 5.69 32.74
N VAL A 182 27.55 6.70 32.36
CA VAL A 182 27.87 8.11 32.61
C VAL A 182 27.93 8.36 34.10
N CYS A 183 27.00 7.81 34.91
CA CYS A 183 27.02 7.94 36.39
C CYS A 183 28.28 7.29 36.95
N VAL A 184 28.60 6.05 36.60
CA VAL A 184 29.81 5.34 37.06
C VAL A 184 31.07 6.14 36.72
N LEU A 185 31.20 6.63 35.49
CA LEU A 185 32.38 7.41 35.06
C LEU A 185 32.51 8.72 35.89
N LEU A 186 31.40 9.44 36.07
CA LEU A 186 31.42 10.69 36.83
C LEU A 186 31.78 10.45 38.29
N LEU A 187 31.20 9.43 38.89
CA LEU A 187 31.49 9.10 40.32
C LEU A 187 32.94 8.63 40.50
N LEU A 188 33.46 7.77 39.64
CA LEU A 188 34.86 7.32 39.66
C LEU A 188 35.85 8.44 39.35
N LEU A 189 35.44 9.49 38.62
CA LEU A 189 36.26 10.68 38.36
C LEU A 189 36.36 11.59 39.61
N VAL A 190 35.28 11.68 40.41
CA VAL A 190 35.19 12.64 41.53
C VAL A 190 35.51 12.01 42.88
N ARG A 191 35.25 10.71 43.02
CA ARG A 191 35.42 9.99 44.31
C ARG A 191 36.37 8.80 44.15
N GLN A 192 37.16 8.54 45.20
CA GLN A 192 37.88 7.28 45.33
C GLN A 192 36.97 6.26 46.03
N TYR A 193 36.74 5.15 45.35
CA TYR A 193 35.94 4.04 45.89
C TYR A 193 36.83 2.90 46.34
N THR A 194 36.44 2.29 47.50
CA THR A 194 36.94 0.99 47.92
C THR A 194 35.92 -0.06 47.53
N PHE A 195 36.33 -1.01 46.72
CA PHE A 195 35.48 -2.13 46.32
C PHE A 195 35.64 -3.28 47.30
N ASN A 196 34.53 -3.81 47.78
CA ASN A 196 34.51 -5.02 48.61
C ASN A 196 33.82 -6.14 47.86
N TRP A 197 34.19 -7.38 48.14
CA TRP A 197 33.52 -8.57 47.59
C TRP A 197 33.43 -9.67 48.67
N GLU A 198 32.85 -9.43 49.76
CA GLU A 198 32.60 -10.44 50.80
C GLU A 198 31.38 -11.29 50.37
N SER A 199 31.56 -12.60 50.23
CA SER A 199 30.48 -13.53 49.96
C SER A 199 30.48 -14.63 51.00
N THR A 200 29.32 -14.93 51.56
CA THR A 200 29.14 -16.03 52.52
C THR A 200 29.15 -17.41 51.84
N LEU A 201 28.85 -17.44 50.56
CA LEU A 201 28.67 -18.69 49.79
C LEU A 201 29.84 -19.02 48.85
N LEU A 202 30.59 -18.03 48.40
CA LEU A 202 31.70 -18.20 47.45
C LEU A 202 33.00 -18.27 48.18
N ASN A 203 33.76 -19.36 47.97
CA ASN A 203 35.16 -19.45 48.44
C ASN A 203 36.07 -18.60 47.57
N ALA A 204 37.29 -18.32 48.05
CA ALA A 204 38.25 -17.48 47.33
C ALA A 204 38.58 -18.02 45.91
N ASP A 205 38.68 -19.34 45.73
CA ASP A 205 39.00 -19.95 44.42
C ASP A 205 37.85 -19.78 43.41
N ALA A 206 36.60 -19.92 43.87
CA ALA A 206 35.45 -19.70 43.01
C ALA A 206 35.35 -18.22 42.58
N LEU A 207 35.69 -17.32 43.48
CA LEU A 207 35.72 -15.88 43.24
C LEU A 207 36.77 -15.51 42.18
N VAL A 208 38.01 -16.01 42.36
CA VAL A 208 39.12 -15.80 41.37
C VAL A 208 38.71 -16.31 39.99
N LYS A 209 38.11 -17.50 39.90
CA LYS A 209 37.59 -18.03 38.60
C LYS A 209 36.51 -17.17 37.98
N THR A 210 35.58 -16.68 38.81
CA THR A 210 34.48 -15.83 38.35
C THR A 210 35.01 -14.50 37.80
N VAL A 211 35.91 -13.84 38.57
CA VAL A 211 36.52 -12.58 38.13
C VAL A 211 37.40 -12.81 36.87
N ALA A 212 38.18 -13.89 36.82
CA ALA A 212 38.97 -14.24 35.61
C ALA A 212 38.07 -14.42 34.36
N ALA A 213 36.93 -15.11 34.52
CA ALA A 213 35.99 -15.28 33.42
C ALA A 213 35.36 -13.93 33.00
N LEU A 214 35.03 -13.08 33.97
CA LEU A 214 34.44 -11.75 33.71
C LEU A 214 35.47 -10.79 33.10
N SER A 215 36.78 -10.93 33.46
CA SER A 215 37.86 -10.09 32.98
C SER A 215 38.29 -10.42 31.52
N TRP A 216 37.97 -11.63 31.03
CA TRP A 216 38.46 -12.13 29.76
C TRP A 216 38.20 -11.20 28.55
N LEU A 217 37.03 -10.65 28.42
CA LEU A 217 36.69 -9.74 27.29
C LEU A 217 37.16 -8.30 27.55
N PRO A 218 36.92 -7.71 28.74
CA PRO A 218 37.41 -6.38 29.09
C PRO A 218 38.95 -6.26 28.94
N GLU A 219 39.69 -7.24 29.40
CA GLU A 219 41.16 -7.28 29.27
C GLU A 219 41.62 -7.22 27.80
N LYS A 220 40.98 -8.03 26.92
CA LYS A 220 41.27 -8.01 25.48
C LYS A 220 40.92 -6.66 24.82
N MET A 221 40.01 -5.92 25.39
CA MET A 221 39.66 -4.57 24.92
C MET A 221 40.51 -3.47 25.55
N GLY A 222 41.51 -3.83 26.39
CA GLY A 222 42.45 -2.89 26.97
C GLY A 222 42.01 -2.23 28.29
N PHE A 223 40.92 -2.73 28.89
CA PHE A 223 40.56 -2.28 30.22
C PHE A 223 41.49 -2.87 31.30
N ALA A 224 41.83 -2.05 32.32
CA ALA A 224 42.56 -2.56 33.48
C ALA A 224 41.65 -3.56 34.24
N VAL A 225 42.23 -4.71 34.63
CA VAL A 225 41.52 -5.76 35.37
C VAL A 225 42.36 -6.20 36.58
N PRO A 226 41.72 -6.62 37.69
CA PRO A 226 42.45 -7.09 38.88
C PRO A 226 43.12 -8.43 38.59
N ASP A 227 44.31 -8.61 39.12
CA ASP A 227 45.01 -9.89 39.10
C ASP A 227 44.49 -10.89 40.13
N ALA A 228 44.90 -12.14 40.06
CA ALA A 228 44.45 -13.20 40.95
C ALA A 228 44.84 -12.93 42.43
N GLY A 229 45.95 -12.27 42.65
CA GLY A 229 46.39 -11.89 44.02
C GLY A 229 45.52 -10.81 44.62
N ALA A 230 45.20 -9.78 43.85
CA ALA A 230 44.27 -8.73 44.27
C ALA A 230 42.86 -9.28 44.57
N VAL A 231 42.41 -10.28 43.79
CA VAL A 231 41.12 -10.93 44.05
C VAL A 231 41.16 -11.81 45.28
N ALA A 232 42.22 -12.59 45.51
CA ALA A 232 42.34 -13.51 46.64
C ALA A 232 42.51 -12.78 47.99
N SER A 233 43.06 -11.57 48.02
CA SER A 233 43.28 -10.79 49.24
C SER A 233 41.97 -10.31 49.90
N GLY A 234 40.84 -10.45 49.27
CA GLY A 234 39.50 -10.22 49.82
C GLY A 234 39.13 -8.76 50.13
N ARG A 235 40.13 -7.91 50.28
CA ARG A 235 39.96 -6.46 50.54
C ARG A 235 41.00 -5.66 49.78
N LEU A 236 40.60 -4.51 49.30
CA LEU A 236 41.57 -3.53 48.82
C LEU A 236 42.49 -3.11 49.98
N ASN A 237 43.72 -3.51 49.97
CA ASN A 237 44.73 -3.09 50.93
C ASN A 237 45.15 -1.62 50.75
N GLY A 238 44.19 -0.76 50.32
CA GLY A 238 44.40 0.66 50.17
C GLY A 238 45.28 1.06 48.97
N SER A 239 45.66 0.11 48.07
CA SER A 239 46.45 0.47 46.92
C SER A 239 45.57 1.17 45.84
N THR A 240 46.02 2.28 45.32
CA THR A 240 45.34 3.02 44.25
C THR A 240 45.37 2.25 42.93
N ALA A 241 46.32 1.32 42.79
CA ALA A 241 46.44 0.44 41.60
C ALA A 241 45.30 -0.58 41.57
N ASP A 242 44.96 -1.20 42.69
CA ASP A 242 43.86 -2.16 42.77
C ASP A 242 42.49 -1.50 42.53
N ALA A 243 42.29 -0.29 43.12
CA ALA A 243 41.09 0.48 42.88
C ALA A 243 40.86 0.80 41.38
N ARG A 244 41.96 1.14 40.67
CA ARG A 244 41.89 1.39 39.19
C ARG A 244 41.58 0.13 38.42
N ALA A 245 42.13 -1.02 38.79
CA ALA A 245 41.87 -2.29 38.14
C ALA A 245 40.40 -2.73 38.30
N TRP A 246 39.82 -2.59 39.50
CA TRP A 246 38.40 -2.88 39.75
C TRP A 246 37.49 -1.89 39.06
N ALA A 247 37.82 -0.61 39.04
CA ALA A 247 37.07 0.40 38.27
C ALA A 247 37.11 0.08 36.75
N GLY A 248 38.28 -0.31 36.26
CA GLY A 248 38.44 -0.74 34.86
C GLY A 248 37.62 -1.98 34.52
N LEU A 249 37.58 -2.98 35.39
CA LEU A 249 36.72 -4.16 35.25
C LEU A 249 35.22 -3.79 35.27
N LEU A 250 34.79 -2.87 36.15
CA LEU A 250 33.40 -2.42 36.22
C LEU A 250 32.98 -1.74 34.91
N ILE A 251 33.76 -0.76 34.45
CA ILE A 251 33.50 -0.04 33.20
C ILE A 251 33.55 -1.01 32.03
N GLY A 252 34.60 -1.86 31.95
CA GLY A 252 34.80 -2.87 30.92
C GLY A 252 33.62 -3.84 30.86
N SER A 253 33.11 -4.29 31.99
CA SER A 253 31.96 -5.18 32.08
C SER A 253 30.68 -4.52 31.56
N ILE A 254 30.40 -3.26 31.94
CA ILE A 254 29.24 -2.50 31.44
C ILE A 254 29.31 -2.34 29.93
N VAL A 255 30.47 -2.04 29.40
CA VAL A 255 30.69 -1.88 27.94
C VAL A 255 30.59 -3.24 27.22
N CYS A 256 31.37 -4.21 27.64
CA CYS A 256 31.53 -5.49 26.93
C CYS A 256 30.29 -6.39 27.02
N TYR A 257 29.66 -6.46 28.18
CA TYR A 257 28.54 -7.37 28.43
C TYR A 257 27.18 -6.66 28.45
N GLY A 258 27.15 -5.32 28.57
CA GLY A 258 25.95 -4.53 28.50
C GLY A 258 25.76 -3.87 27.14
N ILE A 259 26.60 -2.88 26.84
CA ILE A 259 26.41 -1.99 25.68
C ILE A 259 26.65 -2.72 24.36
N LEU A 260 27.77 -3.43 24.21
CA LEU A 260 28.12 -4.06 22.92
C LEU A 260 27.11 -5.11 22.47
N PRO A 261 26.62 -6.06 23.31
CA PRO A 261 25.61 -7.01 22.87
C PRO A 261 24.26 -6.32 22.54
N ARG A 262 23.89 -5.27 23.26
CA ARG A 262 22.68 -4.49 22.95
C ARG A 262 22.81 -3.70 21.67
N LEU A 263 23.97 -3.11 21.40
CA LEU A 263 24.25 -2.41 20.17
C LEU A 263 24.22 -3.38 18.98
N ALA A 264 24.83 -4.55 19.13
CA ALA A 264 24.79 -5.60 18.12
C ALA A 264 23.35 -6.06 17.82
N ALA A 265 22.56 -6.29 18.87
CA ALA A 265 21.15 -6.65 18.73
C ALA A 265 20.33 -5.53 18.06
N TRP A 266 20.57 -4.27 18.43
CA TRP A 266 19.95 -3.12 17.78
C TRP A 266 20.29 -3.02 16.31
N LEU A 267 21.58 -3.12 15.96
CA LEU A 267 22.05 -3.11 14.57
C LEU A 267 21.45 -4.25 13.77
N ALA A 268 21.40 -5.46 14.35
CA ALA A 268 20.77 -6.63 13.72
C ALA A 268 19.27 -6.37 13.46
N CYS A 269 18.54 -5.83 14.44
CA CYS A 269 17.14 -5.47 14.27
C CYS A 269 16.96 -4.43 13.16
N VAL A 270 17.76 -3.38 13.11
CA VAL A 270 17.69 -2.33 12.08
C VAL A 270 18.01 -2.91 10.70
N TRP A 271 19.00 -3.76 10.59
CA TRP A 271 19.38 -4.41 9.35
C TRP A 271 18.31 -5.36 8.83
N LEU A 272 17.74 -6.22 9.72
CA LEU A 272 16.65 -7.12 9.37
C LEU A 272 15.36 -6.36 9.02
N LEU A 273 15.10 -5.24 9.71
CA LEU A 273 13.97 -4.36 9.38
C LEU A 273 14.12 -3.79 7.98
N ARG A 274 15.30 -3.26 7.64
CA ARG A 274 15.57 -2.73 6.28
C ARG A 274 15.44 -3.80 5.20
N ARG A 275 15.84 -5.05 5.49
CA ARG A 275 15.66 -6.18 4.57
C ARG A 275 14.19 -6.62 4.45
N ALA A 276 13.43 -6.53 5.52
CA ALA A 276 12.01 -6.90 5.53
C ALA A 276 11.07 -5.81 4.97
N GLU A 277 11.56 -4.58 4.81
CA GLU A 277 10.82 -3.50 4.15
C GLU A 277 10.79 -3.76 2.64
N SER A 278 9.86 -4.60 2.21
CA SER A 278 9.50 -4.79 0.81
C SER A 278 8.80 -3.54 0.25
N GLY A 279 8.78 -3.40 -1.10
CA GLY A 279 8.01 -2.38 -1.81
C GLY A 279 6.52 -2.36 -1.46
N LEU A 280 5.73 -1.59 -2.19
CA LEU A 280 4.28 -1.68 -2.11
C LEU A 280 3.83 -3.11 -2.49
N PRO A 281 2.76 -3.66 -1.87
CA PRO A 281 2.21 -4.96 -2.23
C PRO A 281 1.44 -4.86 -3.56
N LEU A 282 2.17 -4.82 -4.67
CA LEU A 282 1.60 -4.61 -6.01
C LEU A 282 0.57 -5.69 -6.38
N ASP A 283 0.68 -6.88 -5.78
CA ASP A 283 -0.25 -8.00 -5.97
C ASP A 283 -1.58 -7.83 -5.23
N ALA A 284 -1.69 -6.82 -4.33
CA ALA A 284 -2.94 -6.55 -3.64
C ALA A 284 -4.03 -6.16 -4.66
N PRO A 285 -5.29 -6.62 -4.48
CA PRO A 285 -6.37 -6.41 -5.44
C PRO A 285 -6.56 -4.94 -5.85
N TYR A 286 -6.40 -4.03 -4.89
CA TYR A 286 -6.49 -2.60 -5.13
C TYR A 286 -5.42 -2.10 -6.12
N TYR A 287 -4.14 -2.38 -5.87
CA TYR A 287 -3.05 -1.94 -6.74
C TYR A 287 -3.06 -2.64 -8.08
N ARG A 288 -3.36 -3.95 -8.07
CA ARG A 288 -3.49 -4.74 -9.29
C ARG A 288 -4.55 -4.16 -10.23
N LYS A 289 -5.73 -3.79 -9.71
CA LYS A 289 -6.80 -3.17 -10.51
C LYS A 289 -6.33 -1.86 -11.18
N ILE A 290 -5.58 -1.03 -10.46
CA ILE A 290 -5.04 0.23 -11.01
C ILE A 290 -3.99 -0.07 -12.10
N ILE A 291 -3.05 -0.99 -11.82
CA ILE A 291 -1.98 -1.37 -12.74
C ILE A 291 -2.55 -2.01 -14.01
N GLU A 292 -3.51 -2.92 -13.88
CA GLU A 292 -4.21 -3.52 -15.02
C GLU A 292 -4.97 -2.47 -15.82
N GLY A 293 -5.53 -1.45 -15.16
CA GLY A 293 -6.18 -0.30 -15.84
C GLY A 293 -5.21 0.50 -16.69
N TRP A 294 -3.95 0.64 -16.26
CA TRP A 294 -2.89 1.29 -17.05
C TRP A 294 -2.36 0.39 -18.18
N GLN A 295 -2.33 -0.93 -17.96
CA GLN A 295 -1.84 -1.92 -18.93
C GLN A 295 -2.92 -2.31 -19.95
N ARG A 296 -4.19 -2.12 -19.60
CA ARG A 296 -5.24 -2.16 -20.62
C ARG A 296 -4.96 -0.99 -21.55
N SER A 297 -4.07 -1.21 -22.52
CA SER A 297 -4.22 -0.61 -23.80
C SER A 297 -5.70 -0.81 -24.13
N ILE A 298 -6.49 0.27 -24.14
CA ILE A 298 -7.58 0.29 -25.08
C ILE A 298 -6.80 0.11 -26.36
N VAL A 299 -6.71 -1.13 -26.84
CA VAL A 299 -6.59 -1.35 -28.26
C VAL A 299 -7.85 -0.64 -28.73
N ASP A 300 -7.70 0.63 -29.11
CA ASP A 300 -8.70 1.29 -29.88
C ASP A 300 -8.97 0.30 -31.00
N ALA A 301 -10.21 -0.20 -31.04
CA ALA A 301 -10.59 -1.14 -32.06
C ALA A 301 -10.54 -0.48 -33.43
N ASP A 302 -9.98 0.71 -33.54
CA ASP A 302 -9.59 1.39 -34.77
C ASP A 302 -8.32 0.77 -35.41
N ASP A 303 -7.46 0.06 -34.66
CA ASP A 303 -6.38 -0.76 -35.21
C ASP A 303 -6.83 -2.19 -35.57
N PHE A 304 -7.95 -2.67 -35.05
CA PHE A 304 -8.72 -3.71 -35.71
C PHE A 304 -9.64 -3.00 -36.71
N GLN A 305 -9.08 -2.52 -37.78
CA GLN A 305 -9.73 -2.59 -39.05
C GLN A 305 -9.95 -4.10 -39.31
N GLU A 306 -11.05 -4.66 -38.80
CA GLU A 306 -11.75 -5.66 -39.58
C GLU A 306 -11.84 -5.03 -40.97
N ASN A 307 -11.14 -5.62 -41.91
CA ASN A 307 -11.41 -5.42 -43.32
C ASN A 307 -12.83 -5.93 -43.56
N ILE A 308 -13.82 -5.18 -43.07
CA ILE A 308 -15.16 -5.23 -43.56
C ILE A 308 -14.98 -4.59 -44.92
N ALA A 309 -14.85 -5.44 -45.92
CA ALA A 309 -14.87 -5.03 -47.32
C ALA A 309 -15.98 -3.99 -47.42
N ALA A 310 -15.61 -2.75 -47.72
CA ALA A 310 -16.57 -1.68 -47.87
C ALA A 310 -17.54 -2.13 -48.97
N VAL A 311 -18.72 -2.61 -48.54
CA VAL A 311 -19.79 -2.95 -49.49
C VAL A 311 -20.38 -1.63 -49.89
N GLY A 312 -19.67 -0.91 -50.73
CA GLY A 312 -20.14 0.30 -51.40
C GLY A 312 -21.22 -0.05 -52.43
N ARG A 313 -22.27 -0.71 -52.00
CA ARG A 313 -23.47 -0.91 -52.81
C ARG A 313 -24.39 0.28 -52.59
N LYS A 314 -24.47 1.14 -53.59
CA LYS A 314 -25.60 2.09 -53.67
C LYS A 314 -26.87 1.28 -53.62
N PHE A 315 -27.74 1.55 -52.64
CA PHE A 315 -29.04 0.90 -52.57
C PHE A 315 -29.86 1.30 -53.81
N ALA A 316 -30.31 0.31 -54.57
CA ALA A 316 -31.19 0.51 -55.67
C ALA A 316 -32.40 -0.42 -55.52
N LEU A 317 -33.61 0.11 -55.73
CA LEU A 317 -34.83 -0.69 -55.69
C LEU A 317 -34.81 -1.74 -56.77
N ASN A 318 -35.14 -3.00 -56.42
CA ASN A 318 -35.25 -4.11 -57.30
C ASN A 318 -36.59 -4.86 -57.11
N GLY A 319 -36.79 -5.98 -57.78
CA GLY A 319 -38.01 -6.79 -57.71
C GLY A 319 -38.11 -7.73 -56.48
N ASP A 320 -37.09 -7.76 -55.62
CA ASP A 320 -37.07 -8.67 -54.49
C ASP A 320 -38.09 -8.30 -53.41
N PRO A 321 -38.50 -9.26 -52.57
CA PRO A 321 -39.30 -8.99 -51.38
C PRO A 321 -38.71 -7.89 -50.53
N LYS A 322 -39.53 -7.01 -49.95
CA LYS A 322 -39.11 -5.84 -49.17
C LYS A 322 -39.48 -6.02 -47.75
N TRP A 323 -38.48 -6.12 -46.88
CA TRP A 323 -38.65 -6.32 -45.44
C TRP A 323 -38.22 -5.08 -44.68
N ALA A 324 -39.01 -4.70 -43.67
CA ALA A 324 -38.69 -3.61 -42.75
C ALA A 324 -38.51 -4.18 -41.34
N VAL A 325 -37.46 -3.75 -40.64
CA VAL A 325 -37.18 -4.15 -39.27
C VAL A 325 -36.76 -2.95 -38.43
N MET A 326 -37.27 -2.82 -37.25
CA MET A 326 -36.78 -1.86 -36.28
C MET A 326 -35.64 -2.50 -35.46
N LEU A 327 -34.58 -1.73 -35.17
CA LEU A 327 -33.45 -2.25 -34.41
C LEU A 327 -33.48 -1.74 -32.97
N GLU A 328 -33.19 -2.63 -32.02
CA GLU A 328 -33.08 -2.44 -30.57
C GLU A 328 -34.39 -2.14 -29.83
N THR A 329 -35.25 -1.28 -30.32
CA THR A 329 -36.49 -0.90 -29.63
C THR A 329 -37.56 -0.52 -30.61
N GLU A 330 -38.81 -0.81 -30.29
CA GLU A 330 -39.95 -0.41 -31.11
C GLU A 330 -40.02 1.10 -31.26
N TRP A 331 -40.49 1.54 -32.45
CA TRP A 331 -40.78 2.96 -32.73
C TRP A 331 -42.21 3.29 -32.31
N GLN A 332 -42.45 4.53 -31.91
CA GLN A 332 -43.81 4.97 -31.50
C GLN A 332 -44.84 4.91 -32.62
N ASP A 333 -44.43 5.20 -33.85
CA ASP A 333 -45.25 5.02 -35.03
C ASP A 333 -45.00 3.64 -35.64
N SER A 334 -45.97 2.74 -35.52
CA SER A 334 -45.91 1.39 -36.05
C SER A 334 -45.80 1.33 -37.58
N ASP A 335 -46.14 2.44 -38.25
CA ASP A 335 -46.19 2.54 -39.68
C ASP A 335 -45.02 3.29 -40.33
N TRP A 336 -43.96 3.52 -39.57
CA TRP A 336 -42.76 4.29 -39.92
C TRP A 336 -42.14 3.91 -41.30
N TYR A 337 -42.33 2.67 -41.74
CA TYR A 337 -41.79 2.13 -42.96
C TYR A 337 -42.66 2.31 -44.20
N ARG A 338 -44.00 2.56 -44.02
CA ARG A 338 -44.98 2.55 -45.13
C ARG A 338 -44.74 3.60 -46.18
N SER A 339 -44.25 4.76 -45.86
CA SER A 339 -43.98 5.85 -46.81
C SER A 339 -42.54 5.83 -47.37
N VAL A 340 -41.68 4.92 -46.91
CA VAL A 340 -40.27 4.94 -47.25
C VAL A 340 -40.07 4.45 -48.69
N LEU A 341 -39.46 5.30 -49.51
CA LEU A 341 -39.18 5.06 -50.92
C LEU A 341 -40.41 4.69 -51.77
N ALA A 342 -41.61 5.04 -51.33
CA ALA A 342 -42.86 4.72 -52.03
C ALA A 342 -43.05 3.22 -52.38
N GLN A 343 -42.63 2.35 -51.46
CA GLN A 343 -42.66 0.89 -51.59
C GLN A 343 -43.50 0.25 -50.49
N GLU A 344 -44.08 -0.93 -50.80
CA GLU A 344 -44.74 -1.77 -49.80
C GLU A 344 -43.73 -2.63 -49.05
N TRP A 345 -43.38 -2.21 -47.84
CA TRP A 345 -42.48 -2.96 -46.99
C TRP A 345 -43.28 -3.91 -46.08
N GLN A 346 -42.81 -5.14 -45.95
CA GLN A 346 -43.35 -6.13 -45.02
C GLN A 346 -42.66 -5.92 -43.67
N ASP A 347 -43.45 -5.63 -42.63
CA ASP A 347 -42.94 -5.52 -41.28
C ASP A 347 -42.45 -6.87 -40.75
N LYS A 348 -41.24 -6.90 -40.24
CA LYS A 348 -40.61 -8.03 -39.53
C LYS A 348 -40.48 -7.80 -38.05
N GLY A 349 -41.11 -6.74 -37.52
CA GLY A 349 -41.08 -6.39 -36.10
C GLY A 349 -39.80 -5.71 -35.64
N CYS A 350 -39.45 -5.93 -34.36
CA CYS A 350 -38.30 -5.35 -33.75
C CYS A 350 -37.25 -6.43 -33.41
N ALA A 351 -36.02 -6.19 -33.85
CA ALA A 351 -34.88 -7.02 -33.50
C ALA A 351 -34.18 -6.40 -32.26
N ASP A 352 -34.68 -6.72 -31.08
CA ASP A 352 -34.29 -6.18 -29.76
C ASP A 352 -33.20 -7.03 -29.05
N SER A 353 -32.91 -8.22 -29.57
CA SER A 353 -31.98 -9.16 -28.98
C SER A 353 -31.00 -9.73 -30.00
N ARG A 354 -29.88 -10.29 -29.55
CA ARG A 354 -28.91 -10.98 -30.42
C ARG A 354 -29.56 -12.17 -31.16
N ASP A 355 -30.45 -12.87 -30.50
CA ASP A 355 -31.13 -14.02 -31.05
C ASP A 355 -32.13 -13.59 -32.17
N ALA A 356 -32.83 -12.47 -31.98
CA ALA A 356 -33.72 -11.89 -33.00
C ALA A 356 -32.91 -11.43 -34.24
N VAL A 357 -31.77 -10.76 -34.04
CA VAL A 357 -30.86 -10.37 -35.15
C VAL A 357 -30.31 -11.60 -35.85
N ALA A 358 -29.91 -12.67 -35.12
CA ALA A 358 -29.41 -13.91 -35.72
C ALA A 358 -30.48 -14.63 -36.52
N ALA A 359 -31.70 -14.70 -36.00
CA ALA A 359 -32.84 -15.31 -36.72
C ALA A 359 -33.18 -14.54 -38.02
N LEU A 360 -33.20 -13.21 -37.97
CA LEU A 360 -33.43 -12.39 -39.17
C LEU A 360 -32.29 -12.51 -40.18
N THR A 361 -31.04 -12.56 -39.71
CA THR A 361 -29.87 -12.79 -40.57
C THR A 361 -29.97 -14.13 -41.29
N GLU A 362 -30.38 -15.18 -40.62
CA GLU A 362 -30.58 -16.51 -41.25
C GLU A 362 -31.74 -16.50 -42.25
N ALA A 363 -32.85 -15.83 -41.92
CA ALA A 363 -33.98 -15.67 -42.84
C ALA A 363 -33.58 -14.91 -44.11
N LEU A 364 -32.76 -13.88 -44.00
CA LEU A 364 -32.23 -13.10 -45.17
C LEU A 364 -31.26 -13.91 -46.03
N ARG A 365 -30.55 -14.87 -45.48
CA ARG A 365 -29.69 -15.78 -46.22
C ARG A 365 -30.49 -16.80 -47.03
N GLN A 366 -31.64 -17.21 -46.49
CA GLN A 366 -32.53 -18.20 -47.13
C GLN A 366 -33.43 -17.58 -48.18
N THR A 367 -33.79 -16.32 -47.98
CA THR A 367 -34.70 -15.61 -48.89
C THR A 367 -34.09 -14.27 -49.31
N PRO A 368 -33.62 -14.12 -50.55
CA PRO A 368 -33.15 -12.83 -51.03
C PRO A 368 -34.24 -11.76 -50.88
N ALA A 369 -33.93 -10.74 -50.08
CA ALA A 369 -34.85 -9.62 -49.82
C ALA A 369 -34.08 -8.30 -49.75
N GLN A 370 -34.77 -7.19 -50.03
CA GLN A 370 -34.30 -5.87 -49.72
C GLN A 370 -34.69 -5.55 -48.28
N LEU A 371 -33.74 -5.00 -47.51
CA LEU A 371 -33.96 -4.73 -46.09
C LEU A 371 -33.93 -3.23 -45.80
N LEU A 372 -35.02 -2.75 -45.18
CA LEU A 372 -35.10 -1.43 -44.55
C LEU A 372 -34.90 -1.55 -43.04
N ILE A 373 -33.84 -0.93 -42.51
CA ILE A 373 -33.48 -0.98 -41.13
C ILE A 373 -33.84 0.36 -40.47
N GLY A 374 -34.79 0.37 -39.54
CA GLY A 374 -35.14 1.55 -38.74
C GLY A 374 -34.22 1.68 -37.55
N VAL A 375 -33.64 2.87 -37.36
CA VAL A 375 -32.73 3.17 -36.24
C VAL A 375 -33.08 4.50 -35.61
N ARG A 376 -33.03 4.56 -34.26
CA ARG A 376 -33.22 5.81 -33.52
C ARG A 376 -31.99 6.69 -33.58
N ALA A 377 -32.06 7.82 -34.28
CA ALA A 377 -30.93 8.73 -34.46
C ALA A 377 -30.77 9.78 -33.33
N HIS A 378 -31.51 9.67 -32.24
CA HIS A 378 -31.34 10.53 -31.05
C HIS A 378 -30.30 9.99 -30.06
N THR A 379 -29.77 8.81 -30.25
CA THR A 379 -28.65 8.21 -29.50
C THR A 379 -27.39 8.23 -30.36
N VAL A 380 -26.21 8.22 -29.69
CA VAL A 380 -24.93 8.12 -30.41
C VAL A 380 -24.83 6.77 -31.07
N PRO A 381 -24.35 6.68 -32.36
CA PRO A 381 -24.13 5.40 -33.02
C PRO A 381 -23.06 4.58 -32.24
N ASP A 382 -23.55 3.61 -31.45
CA ASP A 382 -22.63 2.74 -30.75
C ASP A 382 -22.15 1.58 -31.60
N ARG A 383 -21.04 0.95 -31.20
CA ARG A 383 -20.40 -0.14 -31.92
C ARG A 383 -21.27 -1.39 -32.04
N GLY A 384 -22.14 -1.62 -31.04
CA GLY A 384 -23.05 -2.78 -31.02
C GLY A 384 -24.07 -2.67 -32.14
N VAL A 385 -24.78 -1.54 -32.20
CA VAL A 385 -25.79 -1.23 -33.22
C VAL A 385 -25.18 -1.26 -34.62
N LEU A 386 -24.04 -0.58 -34.81
CA LEU A 386 -23.36 -0.53 -36.11
C LEU A 386 -22.89 -1.91 -36.59
N ARG A 387 -22.50 -2.80 -35.65
CA ARG A 387 -22.15 -4.20 -36.00
C ARG A 387 -23.39 -5.01 -36.42
N GLN A 388 -24.51 -4.82 -35.72
CA GLN A 388 -25.78 -5.47 -36.10
C GLN A 388 -26.27 -4.99 -37.44
N ILE A 389 -26.24 -3.68 -37.72
CA ILE A 389 -26.59 -3.10 -39.03
C ILE A 389 -25.70 -3.69 -40.16
N ALA A 390 -24.38 -3.78 -39.90
CA ALA A 390 -23.45 -4.34 -40.88
C ALA A 390 -23.74 -5.83 -41.20
N ALA A 391 -24.00 -6.62 -40.12
CA ALA A 391 -24.33 -8.04 -40.29
C ALA A 391 -25.64 -8.26 -41.08
N LEU A 392 -26.67 -7.45 -40.81
CA LEU A 392 -27.93 -7.49 -41.53
C LEU A 392 -27.78 -7.01 -43.00
N ALA A 393 -26.99 -5.94 -43.21
CA ALA A 393 -26.71 -5.43 -44.53
C ALA A 393 -25.94 -6.43 -45.41
N GLU A 394 -24.99 -7.17 -44.78
CA GLU A 394 -24.25 -8.23 -45.47
C GLU A 394 -25.16 -9.42 -45.82
N ALA A 395 -26.09 -9.78 -44.95
CA ALA A 395 -27.01 -10.89 -45.19
C ALA A 395 -28.11 -10.56 -46.19
N ALA A 396 -28.48 -9.30 -46.33
CA ALA A 396 -29.53 -8.84 -47.26
C ALA A 396 -29.01 -8.84 -48.73
N GLN A 397 -29.15 -9.97 -49.41
CA GLN A 397 -28.66 -10.13 -50.78
C GLN A 397 -29.31 -9.17 -51.79
N GLY A 398 -30.55 -8.72 -51.51
CA GLY A 398 -31.27 -7.70 -52.32
C GLY A 398 -30.78 -6.26 -52.03
N GLY A 399 -29.93 -6.08 -51.02
CA GLY A 399 -29.46 -4.78 -50.55
C GLY A 399 -30.15 -4.30 -49.27
N ALA A 400 -29.48 -3.44 -48.51
CA ALA A 400 -30.02 -2.85 -47.29
C ALA A 400 -29.88 -1.33 -47.28
N VAL A 401 -30.83 -0.67 -46.63
CA VAL A 401 -30.83 0.78 -46.40
C VAL A 401 -31.27 1.08 -44.99
N VAL A 402 -30.60 2.01 -44.31
CA VAL A 402 -30.92 2.44 -42.96
C VAL A 402 -31.81 3.68 -43.00
N GLN A 403 -32.97 3.61 -42.41
CA GLN A 403 -33.82 4.77 -42.13
C GLN A 403 -33.51 5.34 -40.78
N LEU A 404 -32.96 6.54 -40.76
CA LEU A 404 -32.76 7.28 -39.49
C LEU A 404 -34.08 7.86 -39.04
N LEU A 405 -34.47 7.57 -37.78
CA LEU A 405 -35.72 8.05 -37.20
C LEU A 405 -35.37 9.00 -36.04
N GLN A 406 -36.00 10.17 -36.03
CA GLN A 406 -35.78 11.19 -35.03
C GLN A 406 -37.11 11.60 -34.39
N ASP A 407 -37.15 11.56 -33.05
CA ASP A 407 -38.32 12.06 -32.32
C ASP A 407 -38.24 13.59 -32.21
N THR A 408 -39.26 14.26 -32.69
CA THR A 408 -39.37 15.73 -32.64
C THR A 408 -39.54 16.28 -31.21
N ALA A 409 -39.95 15.45 -30.28
CA ALA A 409 -40.15 15.81 -28.87
C ALA A 409 -38.87 15.84 -28.04
N VAL A 410 -37.78 15.22 -28.50
CA VAL A 410 -36.53 15.13 -27.74
C VAL A 410 -35.55 16.16 -28.26
N HIS A 411 -35.27 17.20 -27.49
CA HIS A 411 -34.22 18.19 -27.73
C HIS A 411 -32.83 17.62 -27.43
N SER A 412 -32.49 16.48 -27.99
CA SER A 412 -31.12 15.98 -28.02
C SER A 412 -30.39 16.58 -29.22
N GLY A 413 -29.18 17.08 -29.01
CA GLY A 413 -28.39 17.73 -30.08
C GLY A 413 -28.38 16.92 -31.35
N ASN A 414 -28.23 17.59 -32.51
CA ASN A 414 -28.28 16.96 -33.84
C ASN A 414 -27.15 15.91 -33.96
N LEU A 415 -27.46 14.64 -33.76
CA LEU A 415 -26.54 13.52 -33.85
C LEU A 415 -26.51 12.89 -35.28
N LEU A 416 -27.36 13.39 -36.20
CA LEU A 416 -27.41 12.93 -37.58
C LEU A 416 -26.04 12.93 -38.29
N PRO A 417 -25.19 13.97 -38.16
CA PRO A 417 -23.87 13.97 -38.77
C PRO A 417 -22.98 12.81 -38.32
N GLN A 418 -23.09 12.40 -37.06
CA GLN A 418 -22.35 11.26 -36.53
C GLN A 418 -22.85 9.93 -37.09
N TRP A 419 -24.17 9.78 -37.28
CA TRP A 419 -24.75 8.62 -37.91
C TRP A 419 -24.38 8.54 -39.37
N HIS A 420 -24.42 9.66 -40.12
CA HIS A 420 -23.98 9.71 -41.54
C HIS A 420 -22.52 9.26 -41.68
N ASP A 421 -21.61 9.86 -40.88
CA ASP A 421 -20.20 9.50 -40.93
C ASP A 421 -19.96 8.00 -40.58
N ALA A 422 -20.68 7.48 -39.57
CA ALA A 422 -20.56 6.09 -39.15
C ALA A 422 -21.06 5.08 -40.19
N LEU A 423 -22.15 5.39 -40.90
CA LEU A 423 -22.72 4.56 -41.95
C LEU A 423 -21.94 4.68 -43.27
N ASP A 424 -21.48 5.89 -43.62
CA ASP A 424 -20.63 6.14 -44.79
C ASP A 424 -19.31 5.40 -44.72
N LYS A 425 -18.66 5.41 -43.54
CA LYS A 425 -17.42 4.62 -43.30
C LYS A 425 -17.60 3.14 -43.50
N ARG A 426 -18.83 2.61 -43.42
CA ARG A 426 -19.18 1.20 -43.63
C ARG A 426 -19.77 0.93 -44.98
N GLY A 427 -19.92 1.95 -45.83
CA GLY A 427 -20.54 1.82 -47.17
C GLY A 427 -22.00 1.41 -47.13
N ILE A 428 -22.73 1.71 -46.05
CA ILE A 428 -24.15 1.39 -45.84
C ILE A 428 -25.00 2.58 -46.26
N ALA A 429 -25.97 2.35 -47.16
CA ALA A 429 -26.88 3.37 -47.59
C ALA A 429 -27.84 3.80 -46.47
N TRP A 430 -28.13 5.09 -46.38
CA TRP A 430 -28.99 5.64 -45.34
C TRP A 430 -29.97 6.68 -45.90
N LEU A 431 -31.06 6.89 -45.21
CA LEU A 431 -32.10 7.87 -45.47
C LEU A 431 -32.28 8.79 -44.27
N ASN A 432 -32.46 10.08 -44.55
CA ASN A 432 -32.77 11.06 -43.51
C ASN A 432 -34.14 10.82 -42.86
N PRO A 433 -34.37 11.30 -41.65
CA PRO A 433 -35.70 11.29 -41.03
C PRO A 433 -36.77 11.87 -42.00
N PRO A 434 -37.93 11.25 -42.11
CA PRO A 434 -39.01 11.83 -42.88
C PRO A 434 -39.33 13.23 -42.35
N HIS A 435 -39.36 14.23 -43.25
CA HIS A 435 -39.86 15.57 -42.88
C HIS A 435 -41.30 15.42 -42.52
N ILE A 436 -41.66 15.45 -41.24
CA ILE A 436 -43.04 15.65 -40.80
C ILE A 436 -43.36 17.09 -41.17
N ALA A 437 -44.08 17.30 -42.27
CA ALA A 437 -44.66 18.58 -42.59
C ALA A 437 -45.53 18.97 -41.37
N GLN A 438 -45.19 20.06 -40.68
CA GLN A 438 -46.08 20.66 -39.71
C GLN A 438 -47.36 21.02 -40.47
N THR A 439 -48.37 20.18 -40.38
CA THR A 439 -49.74 20.57 -40.69
C THR A 439 -50.15 21.54 -39.60
N GLY A 440 -50.00 22.83 -39.88
CA GLY A 440 -50.59 23.90 -39.10
C GLY A 440 -52.12 23.75 -39.05
N GLY A 441 -52.61 23.86 -37.85
CA GLY A 441 -54.00 24.00 -37.50
C GLY A 441 -54.04 24.67 -36.10
#